data_d221c79cdba1f084909ea616cec3b493
#
_entry.id   d221c79cdba1f084909ea616cec3b493
#
_cell.length_a   1.000
_cell.length_b   1.000
_cell.length_c   1.000
_cell.angle_alpha   90.00
_cell.angle_beta   90.00
_cell.angle_gamma   90.00
#
_symmetry.space_group_name_H-M   'P 1'
#
loop_
_entity.id
_entity.type
_entity.pdbx_description
1 polymer ?
#
loop_
_entity_poly.entity_id
_entity_poly.type
_entity_poly.pdbx_seq_one_letter_code
_entity_poly.pdbx_strand_id
1 'polypeptide(L)'
;MKKNRSLSSFIKLPIYSLFFAFTAWSAYWFLGTIYIENTVLENNNLKYEKSSISGYPIFFDINLKRLEYNFSKNISFEEVNLKTFAWRFEQIRTFINEQISIQISNSISIKALPSNLIIDLYNYDNNSKKFEILGNNIILSENYSNKSFSIDGISGTVTQNEIYNINILTSKDSSSLKIQGYIDTKNDYLEGNLEFSFSDPNDIKRLFEIFSINIEENPITNLLIYRGKINLIFEDGISLLGPLPIGRAPKLK
;
A
#
# COMPACT_ATOMS: atom_id res chain seq x y z
N MET A 1 12.74 -69.22 13.01
CA MET A 1 11.88 -68.32 13.80
C MET A 1 11.45 -67.14 12.93
N LYS A 2 10.22 -67.13 12.44
CA LYS A 2 9.64 -65.96 11.74
C LYS A 2 9.23 -64.91 12.80
N LYS A 3 9.94 -63.81 12.85
CA LYS A 3 9.63 -62.68 13.73
C LYS A 3 8.31 -62.06 13.22
N ASN A 4 7.21 -62.38 13.90
CA ASN A 4 5.91 -61.74 13.67
C ASN A 4 6.10 -60.22 13.89
N ARG A 5 6.34 -59.47 12.82
CA ARG A 5 6.22 -57.99 12.84
C ARG A 5 4.74 -57.72 13.08
N SER A 6 4.42 -57.35 14.31
CA SER A 6 3.04 -57.12 14.71
C SER A 6 2.46 -56.00 13.84
N LEU A 7 1.24 -56.25 13.29
CA LEU A 7 0.47 -55.25 12.51
C LEU A 7 0.39 -53.88 13.21
N SER A 8 0.48 -53.91 14.55
CA SER A 8 0.50 -52.68 15.39
C SER A 8 1.69 -51.74 15.11
N SER A 9 2.86 -52.29 14.72
CA SER A 9 4.03 -51.43 14.40
C SER A 9 3.89 -50.71 13.09
N PHE A 10 3.18 -51.27 12.11
CA PHE A 10 2.89 -50.60 10.83
C PHE A 10 1.92 -49.44 10.96
N ILE A 11 1.01 -49.50 11.91
CA ILE A 11 0.03 -48.44 12.17
C ILE A 11 0.62 -47.35 13.09
N LYS A 12 1.45 -47.74 14.06
CA LYS A 12 2.05 -46.78 15.03
C LYS A 12 3.04 -45.85 14.38
N LEU A 13 3.87 -46.32 13.44
CA LEU A 13 4.90 -45.48 12.79
C LEU A 13 4.30 -44.27 12.07
N PRO A 14 3.29 -44.41 11.18
CA PRO A 14 2.69 -43.23 10.53
C PRO A 14 1.98 -42.29 11.53
N ILE A 15 1.37 -42.83 12.60
CA ILE A 15 0.75 -41.98 13.62
C ILE A 15 1.79 -41.12 14.35
N TYR A 16 2.92 -41.72 14.76
CA TYR A 16 3.99 -40.97 15.39
C TYR A 16 4.64 -39.96 14.45
N SER A 17 4.82 -40.30 13.17
CA SER A 17 5.36 -39.37 12.17
C SER A 17 4.43 -38.18 11.94
N LEU A 18 3.12 -38.40 11.86
CA LEU A 18 2.11 -37.33 11.77
C LEU A 18 2.11 -36.43 13.02
N PHE A 19 2.16 -37.04 14.20
CA PHE A 19 2.23 -36.29 15.46
C PHE A 19 3.50 -35.46 15.54
N PHE A 20 4.65 -36.02 15.17
CA PHE A 20 5.92 -35.30 15.13
C PHE A 20 5.87 -34.13 14.11
N ALA A 21 5.36 -34.38 12.91
CA ALA A 21 5.21 -33.35 11.88
C ALA A 21 4.30 -32.22 12.35
N PHE A 22 3.17 -32.55 12.98
CA PHE A 22 2.24 -31.56 13.55
C PHE A 22 2.89 -30.74 14.67
N THR A 23 3.62 -31.38 15.56
CA THR A 23 4.33 -30.70 16.66
C THR A 23 5.43 -29.78 16.13
N ALA A 24 6.22 -30.24 15.16
CA ALA A 24 7.25 -29.45 14.53
C ALA A 24 6.65 -28.25 13.78
N TRP A 25 5.54 -28.45 13.06
CA TRP A 25 4.82 -27.38 12.39
C TRP A 25 4.24 -26.35 13.38
N SER A 26 3.65 -26.82 14.47
CA SER A 26 3.15 -25.94 15.54
C SER A 26 4.27 -25.11 16.17
N ALA A 27 5.42 -25.73 16.46
CA ALA A 27 6.59 -25.03 16.97
C ALA A 27 7.10 -23.97 15.98
N TYR A 28 7.18 -24.33 14.68
CA TYR A 28 7.55 -23.38 13.62
C TYR A 28 6.61 -22.17 13.58
N TRP A 29 5.28 -22.40 13.65
CA TRP A 29 4.30 -21.31 13.63
C TRP A 29 4.43 -20.41 14.86
N PHE A 30 4.59 -20.97 16.06
CA PHE A 30 4.81 -20.20 17.28
C PHE A 30 6.12 -19.40 17.25
N LEU A 31 7.20 -19.98 16.76
CA LEU A 31 8.47 -19.25 16.59
C LEU A 31 8.31 -18.14 15.54
N GLY A 32 7.55 -18.37 14.49
CA GLY A 32 7.22 -17.38 13.49
C GLY A 32 6.43 -16.18 14.06
N THR A 33 5.46 -16.40 14.94
CA THR A 33 4.74 -15.30 15.61
C THR A 33 5.69 -14.47 16.48
N ILE A 34 6.53 -15.10 17.29
CA ILE A 34 7.53 -14.41 18.11
C ILE A 34 8.50 -13.60 17.25
N TYR A 35 8.96 -14.17 16.13
CA TYR A 35 9.83 -13.45 15.19
C TYR A 35 9.15 -12.23 14.58
N ILE A 36 7.88 -12.35 14.15
CA ILE A 36 7.11 -11.25 13.61
C ILE A 36 6.94 -10.14 14.66
N GLU A 37 6.55 -10.49 15.88
CA GLU A 37 6.37 -9.52 16.96
C GLU A 37 7.69 -8.78 17.27
N ASN A 38 8.76 -9.50 17.50
CA ASN A 38 10.01 -8.90 18.00
C ASN A 38 10.87 -8.25 16.90
N THR A 39 10.72 -8.68 15.63
CA THR A 39 11.63 -8.22 14.57
C THR A 39 10.95 -7.32 13.58
N VAL A 40 9.70 -7.65 13.21
CA VAL A 40 8.97 -6.90 12.17
C VAL A 40 8.19 -5.74 12.79
N LEU A 41 7.48 -6.00 13.89
CA LEU A 41 6.61 -5.00 14.52
C LEU A 41 7.36 -4.03 15.44
N GLU A 42 8.52 -4.42 16.00
CA GLU A 42 9.37 -3.53 16.80
C GLU A 42 10.22 -2.54 15.96
N ASN A 43 10.01 -2.47 14.66
CA ASN A 43 10.72 -1.51 13.81
C ASN A 43 10.45 -0.08 14.29
N ASN A 44 11.50 0.71 14.48
CA ASN A 44 11.43 2.08 15.01
C ASN A 44 10.55 3.05 14.20
N ASN A 45 10.25 2.71 12.94
CA ASN A 45 9.39 3.51 12.07
C ASN A 45 7.90 3.13 12.15
N LEU A 46 7.56 2.04 12.84
CA LEU A 46 6.20 1.56 13.04
C LEU A 46 5.79 1.79 14.49
N LYS A 47 4.71 2.51 14.70
CA LYS A 47 4.05 2.63 16.01
C LYS A 47 2.64 2.12 15.88
N TYR A 48 2.19 1.31 16.82
CA TYR A 48 0.83 0.77 16.86
C TYR A 48 0.35 0.68 18.31
N GLU A 49 -0.95 0.79 18.51
CA GLU A 49 -1.53 0.68 19.85
C GLU A 49 -1.71 -0.79 20.26
N LYS A 50 -2.15 -1.61 19.32
CA LYS A 50 -2.44 -3.02 19.56
C LYS A 50 -2.11 -3.85 18.34
N SER A 51 -1.46 -5.00 18.59
CA SER A 51 -1.26 -6.05 17.59
C SER A 51 -1.92 -7.36 18.03
N SER A 52 -2.32 -8.17 17.07
CA SER A 52 -2.72 -9.54 17.31
C SER A 52 -2.36 -10.39 16.09
N ILE A 53 -1.84 -11.60 16.35
CA ILE A 53 -1.48 -12.56 15.31
C ILE A 53 -2.35 -13.80 15.47
N SER A 54 -2.98 -14.22 14.40
CA SER A 54 -3.89 -15.37 14.33
C SER A 54 -3.66 -16.17 13.04
N GLY A 55 -4.56 -17.10 12.69
CA GLY A 55 -4.54 -17.83 11.42
C GLY A 55 -3.80 -19.17 11.45
N TYR A 56 -3.42 -19.67 12.65
CA TYR A 56 -2.87 -21.02 12.80
C TYR A 56 -3.77 -22.08 12.13
N PRO A 57 -3.22 -23.06 11.45
CA PRO A 57 -1.79 -23.31 11.22
C PRO A 57 -1.28 -22.82 9.85
N ILE A 58 -2.10 -22.16 9.06
CA ILE A 58 -1.89 -21.95 7.63
C ILE A 58 -1.38 -20.56 7.33
N PHE A 59 -1.88 -19.55 8.05
CA PHE A 59 -1.59 -18.15 7.80
C PHE A 59 -0.96 -17.50 9.02
N PHE A 60 -0.20 -16.45 8.79
CA PHE A 60 -0.05 -15.37 9.74
C PHE A 60 -1.03 -14.26 9.33
N ASP A 61 -2.01 -14.03 10.17
CA ASP A 61 -3.03 -13.01 10.04
C ASP A 61 -2.79 -11.98 11.14
N ILE A 62 -2.16 -10.85 10.76
CA ILE A 62 -1.64 -9.83 11.65
C ILE A 62 -2.58 -8.64 11.59
N ASN A 63 -3.28 -8.38 12.68
CA ASN A 63 -4.13 -7.21 12.80
C ASN A 63 -3.40 -6.15 13.62
N LEU A 64 -3.30 -4.93 13.07
CA LEU A 64 -2.67 -3.78 13.70
C LEU A 64 -3.69 -2.66 13.83
N LYS A 65 -3.88 -2.14 15.05
CA LYS A 65 -4.76 -1.01 15.33
C LYS A 65 -3.96 0.25 15.61
N ARG A 66 -4.43 1.36 15.07
CA ARG A 66 -3.80 2.69 15.13
C ARG A 66 -2.33 2.64 14.73
N LEU A 67 -2.11 2.07 13.53
CA LEU A 67 -0.77 2.00 12.97
C LEU A 67 -0.35 3.37 12.46
N GLU A 68 0.79 3.86 12.96
CA GLU A 68 1.45 5.06 12.48
C GLU A 68 2.79 4.68 11.85
N TYR A 69 3.02 5.19 10.64
CA TYR A 69 4.27 5.04 9.93
C TYR A 69 4.94 6.39 9.76
N ASN A 70 6.02 6.59 10.50
CA ASN A 70 6.79 7.84 10.51
C ASN A 70 7.94 7.74 9.51
N PHE A 71 7.66 8.05 8.25
CA PHE A 71 8.69 8.32 7.24
C PHE A 71 8.71 9.83 7.00
N SER A 72 9.07 10.34 5.86
CA SER A 72 9.11 11.80 5.60
C SER A 72 7.78 12.55 5.87
N LYS A 73 6.65 11.84 5.98
CA LYS A 73 5.31 12.35 6.32
C LYS A 73 4.58 11.30 7.15
N ASN A 74 3.80 11.76 8.11
CA ASN A 74 3.03 10.86 8.97
C ASN A 74 1.86 10.25 8.20
N ILE A 75 1.88 8.94 8.06
CA ILE A 75 0.76 8.17 7.54
C ILE A 75 0.22 7.35 8.70
N SER A 76 -1.07 7.46 8.96
CA SER A 76 -1.74 6.67 9.99
C SER A 76 -2.92 5.89 9.42
N PHE A 77 -3.11 4.70 9.97
CA PHE A 77 -4.19 3.78 9.65
C PHE A 77 -4.95 3.45 10.93
N GLU A 78 -6.27 3.48 10.91
CA GLU A 78 -7.04 3.04 12.06
C GLU A 78 -6.95 1.54 12.29
N GLU A 79 -7.06 0.76 11.22
CA GLU A 79 -6.89 -0.69 11.27
C GLU A 79 -6.28 -1.21 9.97
N VAL A 80 -5.28 -2.07 10.09
CA VAL A 80 -4.64 -2.77 8.97
C VAL A 80 -4.57 -4.26 9.30
N ASN A 81 -5.03 -5.07 8.38
CA ASN A 81 -4.89 -6.51 8.45
C ASN A 81 -3.91 -7.00 7.39
N LEU A 82 -2.84 -7.66 7.82
CA LEU A 82 -1.80 -8.22 6.97
C LEU A 82 -1.92 -9.75 6.99
N LYS A 83 -1.99 -10.36 5.83
CA LYS A 83 -2.10 -11.81 5.70
C LYS A 83 -1.02 -12.39 4.81
N THR A 84 -0.31 -13.39 5.31
CA THR A 84 0.68 -14.15 4.54
C THR A 84 0.59 -15.63 4.85
N PHE A 85 0.97 -16.49 3.90
CA PHE A 85 1.08 -17.92 4.16
C PHE A 85 2.28 -18.20 5.09
N ALA A 86 2.12 -19.12 6.03
CA ALA A 86 3.17 -19.47 6.98
C ALA A 86 4.45 -20.04 6.33
N TRP A 87 4.39 -20.47 5.08
CA TRP A 87 5.51 -20.99 4.30
C TRP A 87 5.91 -20.13 3.08
N ARG A 88 5.26 -18.94 2.91
CA ARG A 88 5.48 -18.10 1.73
C ARG A 88 5.39 -16.62 2.08
N PHE A 89 6.46 -16.11 2.69
CA PHE A 89 6.55 -14.73 3.14
C PHE A 89 6.79 -13.72 2.00
N GLU A 90 7.07 -14.18 0.78
CA GLU A 90 7.27 -13.30 -0.38
C GLU A 90 5.95 -12.65 -0.85
N GLN A 91 4.82 -13.16 -0.40
CA GLN A 91 3.51 -12.61 -0.73
C GLN A 91 2.77 -12.19 0.53
N ILE A 92 2.50 -10.89 0.63
CA ILE A 92 1.74 -10.31 1.75
C ILE A 92 0.53 -9.60 1.17
N ARG A 93 -0.65 -9.98 1.64
CA ARG A 93 -1.90 -9.30 1.33
C ARG A 93 -2.31 -8.40 2.48
N THR A 94 -2.52 -7.13 2.18
CA THR A 94 -2.94 -6.11 3.14
C THR A 94 -4.38 -5.73 2.86
N PHE A 95 -5.21 -5.75 3.89
CA PHE A 95 -6.60 -5.29 3.85
C PHE A 95 -6.72 -4.01 4.68
N ILE A 96 -7.32 -2.98 4.09
CA ILE A 96 -7.58 -1.70 4.75
C ILE A 96 -9.04 -1.34 4.47
N ASN A 97 -9.87 -1.41 5.49
CA ASN A 97 -11.30 -1.11 5.40
C ASN A 97 -11.68 0.11 6.25
N GLU A 98 -10.71 0.63 6.98
CA GLU A 98 -10.88 1.76 7.87
C GLU A 98 -10.10 2.99 7.39
N GLN A 99 -10.21 4.09 8.11
CA GLN A 99 -9.63 5.37 7.73
C GLN A 99 -8.10 5.30 7.61
N ILE A 100 -7.61 5.87 6.51
CA ILE A 100 -6.20 6.21 6.30
C ILE A 100 -6.08 7.72 6.40
N SER A 101 -5.12 8.22 7.17
CA SER A 101 -4.83 9.65 7.24
C SER A 101 -3.40 9.91 6.78
N ILE A 102 -3.24 10.87 5.87
CA ILE A 102 -1.94 11.25 5.30
C ILE A 102 -1.72 12.73 5.59
N GLN A 103 -0.71 13.05 6.39
CA GLN A 103 -0.32 14.42 6.65
C GLN A 103 0.65 14.91 5.59
N ILE A 104 0.20 15.80 4.72
CA ILE A 104 1.01 16.36 3.62
C ILE A 104 1.88 17.51 4.10
N SER A 105 1.34 18.36 4.97
CA SER A 105 2.03 19.48 5.61
C SER A 105 1.46 19.72 7.02
N ASN A 106 2.02 20.67 7.77
CA ASN A 106 1.48 21.00 9.10
C ASN A 106 0.02 21.48 9.08
N SER A 107 -0.47 21.97 7.93
CA SER A 107 -1.82 22.50 7.76
C SER A 107 -2.71 21.65 6.86
N ILE A 108 -2.17 20.66 6.15
CA ILE A 108 -2.93 19.85 5.18
C ILE A 108 -2.83 18.40 5.58
N SER A 109 -3.98 17.80 5.86
CA SER A 109 -4.13 16.37 6.09
C SER A 109 -5.27 15.84 5.25
N ILE A 110 -5.03 14.74 4.54
CA ILE A 110 -6.02 14.06 3.71
C ILE A 110 -6.43 12.78 4.42
N LYS A 111 -7.74 12.54 4.47
CA LYS A 111 -8.33 11.28 4.89
C LYS A 111 -8.80 10.51 3.68
N ALA A 112 -8.50 9.24 3.64
CA ALA A 112 -9.09 8.30 2.71
C ALA A 112 -9.89 7.27 3.51
N LEU A 113 -11.14 7.09 3.16
CA LEU A 113 -12.04 6.11 3.76
C LEU A 113 -12.43 5.08 2.70
N PRO A 114 -11.71 3.97 2.56
CA PRO A 114 -12.06 2.89 1.65
C PRO A 114 -13.13 1.98 2.28
N SER A 115 -14.10 1.54 1.49
CA SER A 115 -14.95 0.42 1.91
C SER A 115 -14.20 -0.91 1.86
N ASN A 116 -13.29 -1.04 0.90
CA ASN A 116 -12.39 -2.18 0.77
C ASN A 116 -11.17 -1.76 -0.05
N LEU A 117 -9.99 -1.81 0.54
CA LEU A 117 -8.73 -1.59 -0.15
C LEU A 117 -7.80 -2.78 0.12
N ILE A 118 -7.39 -3.42 -0.94
CA ILE A 118 -6.47 -4.56 -0.91
C ILE A 118 -5.17 -4.14 -1.58
N ILE A 119 -4.07 -4.41 -0.92
CA ILE A 119 -2.73 -4.22 -1.48
C ILE A 119 -1.99 -5.54 -1.36
N ASP A 120 -1.71 -6.17 -2.50
CA ASP A 120 -0.89 -7.37 -2.58
C ASP A 120 0.57 -6.97 -2.86
N LEU A 121 1.45 -7.32 -1.93
CA LEU A 121 2.89 -7.18 -2.10
C LEU A 121 3.48 -8.52 -2.53
N TYR A 122 4.20 -8.51 -3.65
CA TYR A 122 5.01 -9.62 -4.13
C TYR A 122 6.48 -9.21 -4.07
N ASN A 123 7.27 -9.96 -3.30
CA ASN A 123 8.70 -9.75 -3.18
C ASN A 123 9.42 -10.87 -3.94
N TYR A 124 9.84 -10.60 -5.18
CA TYR A 124 10.45 -11.61 -6.05
C TYR A 124 11.92 -11.87 -5.72
N ASP A 125 12.63 -10.80 -5.33
CA ASP A 125 14.01 -10.82 -4.86
C ASP A 125 14.30 -9.56 -4.03
N ASN A 126 15.53 -9.39 -3.55
CA ASN A 126 15.90 -8.23 -2.72
C ASN A 126 15.78 -6.88 -3.45
N ASN A 127 15.70 -6.87 -4.78
CA ASN A 127 15.72 -5.66 -5.60
C ASN A 127 14.43 -5.45 -6.40
N SER A 128 13.51 -6.43 -6.41
CA SER A 128 12.31 -6.39 -7.25
C SER A 128 11.06 -6.65 -6.42
N LYS A 129 10.21 -5.64 -6.28
CA LYS A 129 8.92 -5.71 -5.60
C LYS A 129 7.81 -5.28 -6.52
N LYS A 130 6.65 -5.93 -6.40
CA LYS A 130 5.43 -5.55 -7.10
C LYS A 130 4.32 -5.36 -6.08
N PHE A 131 3.64 -4.25 -6.17
CA PHE A 131 2.42 -3.97 -5.44
C PHE A 131 1.25 -4.01 -6.42
N GLU A 132 0.23 -4.76 -6.12
CA GLU A 132 -1.05 -4.73 -6.80
C GLU A 132 -2.08 -4.08 -5.89
N ILE A 133 -2.80 -3.08 -6.41
CA ILE A 133 -3.76 -2.30 -5.65
C ILE A 133 -5.14 -2.57 -6.24
N LEU A 134 -6.10 -2.89 -5.39
CA LEU A 134 -7.50 -3.04 -5.74
C LEU A 134 -8.35 -2.45 -4.61
N GLY A 135 -9.26 -1.57 -4.96
CA GLY A 135 -10.15 -0.97 -3.95
C GLY A 135 -11.45 -0.46 -4.54
N ASN A 136 -12.43 -0.30 -3.67
CA ASN A 136 -13.75 0.19 -4.04
C ASN A 136 -14.27 1.21 -3.04
N ASN A 137 -15.09 2.16 -3.53
CA ASN A 137 -15.80 3.15 -2.74
C ASN A 137 -14.88 3.91 -1.78
N ILE A 138 -13.86 4.58 -2.34
CA ILE A 138 -12.90 5.36 -1.57
C ILE A 138 -13.36 6.81 -1.54
N ILE A 139 -13.52 7.37 -0.35
CA ILE A 139 -13.82 8.79 -0.17
C ILE A 139 -12.56 9.50 0.31
N LEU A 140 -12.06 10.42 -0.52
CA LEU A 140 -10.98 11.32 -0.14
C LEU A 140 -11.57 12.60 0.41
N SER A 141 -11.06 13.10 1.52
CA SER A 141 -11.47 14.37 2.12
C SER A 141 -10.30 15.09 2.75
N GLU A 142 -10.33 16.40 2.69
CA GLU A 142 -9.41 17.25 3.43
C GLU A 142 -9.93 17.51 4.85
N ASN A 143 -9.05 17.47 5.86
CA ASN A 143 -9.44 17.57 7.27
C ASN A 143 -10.10 18.90 7.68
N TYR A 144 -9.78 19.99 6.99
CA TYR A 144 -10.17 21.35 7.37
C TYR A 144 -11.16 22.00 6.40
N SER A 145 -11.54 21.30 5.35
CA SER A 145 -12.53 21.76 4.37
C SER A 145 -13.63 20.71 4.19
N ASN A 146 -14.81 21.16 3.79
CA ASN A 146 -15.90 20.24 3.41
C ASN A 146 -15.69 19.63 2.02
N LYS A 147 -14.47 19.70 1.47
CA LYS A 147 -14.17 19.19 0.13
C LYS A 147 -13.96 17.68 0.22
N SER A 148 -14.65 16.95 -0.64
CA SER A 148 -14.51 15.52 -0.79
C SER A 148 -14.54 15.07 -2.23
N PHE A 149 -13.88 13.95 -2.52
CA PHE A 149 -13.87 13.31 -3.82
C PHE A 149 -14.07 11.81 -3.65
N SER A 150 -15.06 11.25 -4.33
CA SER A 150 -15.36 9.82 -4.31
C SER A 150 -14.71 9.12 -5.50
N ILE A 151 -14.21 7.93 -5.27
CA ILE A 151 -13.66 7.00 -6.25
C ILE A 151 -14.44 5.70 -6.09
N ASP A 152 -15.15 5.24 -7.12
CA ASP A 152 -15.95 4.01 -7.05
C ASP A 152 -15.05 2.78 -7.12
N GLY A 153 -13.99 2.84 -7.92
CA GLY A 153 -13.02 1.77 -8.05
C GLY A 153 -11.60 2.28 -8.27
N ILE A 154 -10.64 1.59 -7.68
CA ILE A 154 -9.22 1.78 -7.95
C ILE A 154 -8.59 0.43 -8.24
N SER A 155 -7.77 0.39 -9.28
CA SER A 155 -6.93 -0.76 -9.59
C SER A 155 -5.59 -0.30 -10.10
N GLY A 156 -4.53 -1.04 -9.84
CA GLY A 156 -3.23 -0.63 -10.36
C GLY A 156 -2.10 -1.50 -9.91
N THR A 157 -0.94 -1.17 -10.44
CA THR A 157 0.33 -1.81 -10.11
C THR A 157 1.40 -0.78 -9.89
N VAL A 158 2.23 -1.02 -8.88
CA VAL A 158 3.49 -0.31 -8.67
C VAL A 158 4.59 -1.35 -8.66
N THR A 159 5.55 -1.24 -9.59
CA THR A 159 6.71 -2.13 -9.62
C THR A 159 7.95 -1.36 -9.24
N GLN A 160 8.71 -1.88 -8.29
CA GLN A 160 9.98 -1.36 -7.85
C GLN A 160 11.09 -2.28 -8.36
N ASN A 161 11.97 -1.73 -9.17
CA ASN A 161 13.27 -2.28 -9.50
C ASN A 161 14.32 -1.25 -9.06
N GLU A 162 14.96 -0.58 -10.00
CA GLU A 162 15.80 0.58 -9.70
C GLU A 162 14.98 1.84 -9.44
N ILE A 163 13.84 1.96 -10.11
CA ILE A 163 12.84 3.02 -9.99
C ILE A 163 11.47 2.42 -9.72
N TYR A 164 10.53 3.25 -9.24
CA TYR A 164 9.14 2.87 -9.08
C TYR A 164 8.36 3.19 -10.35
N ASN A 165 7.87 2.17 -11.06
CA ASN A 165 6.94 2.34 -12.16
C ASN A 165 5.51 2.23 -11.65
N ILE A 166 4.69 3.21 -11.97
CA ILE A 166 3.33 3.38 -11.45
C ILE A 166 2.35 3.28 -12.61
N ASN A 167 1.29 2.48 -12.44
CA ASN A 167 0.16 2.42 -13.34
C ASN A 167 -1.10 2.17 -12.53
N ILE A 168 -1.89 3.22 -12.32
CA ILE A 168 -3.11 3.21 -11.50
C ILE A 168 -4.25 3.72 -12.35
N LEU A 169 -5.37 3.03 -12.29
CA LEU A 169 -6.64 3.41 -12.90
C LEU A 169 -7.68 3.59 -11.81
N THR A 170 -8.37 4.72 -11.82
CA THR A 170 -9.55 4.93 -10.98
C THR A 170 -10.78 5.11 -11.85
N SER A 171 -11.94 4.74 -11.32
CA SER A 171 -13.24 4.95 -11.92
C SER A 171 -14.16 5.67 -10.96
N LYS A 172 -15.03 6.51 -11.50
CA LYS A 172 -16.08 7.22 -10.79
C LYS A 172 -17.25 7.46 -11.74
N ASP A 173 -18.42 6.89 -11.46
CA ASP A 173 -19.58 6.91 -12.37
C ASP A 173 -19.17 6.50 -13.80
N SER A 174 -19.27 7.43 -14.75
CA SER A 174 -18.84 7.26 -16.16
C SER A 174 -17.45 7.82 -16.45
N SER A 175 -16.78 8.41 -15.46
CA SER A 175 -15.46 9.01 -15.61
C SER A 175 -14.33 8.07 -15.17
N SER A 176 -13.14 8.33 -15.69
CA SER A 176 -11.93 7.59 -15.32
C SER A 176 -10.73 8.53 -15.21
N LEU A 177 -9.84 8.20 -14.29
CA LEU A 177 -8.53 8.83 -14.16
C LEU A 177 -7.47 7.75 -14.19
N LYS A 178 -6.52 7.87 -15.10
CA LYS A 178 -5.34 7.01 -15.18
C LYS A 178 -4.10 7.80 -14.77
N ILE A 179 -3.30 7.22 -13.89
CA ILE A 179 -2.00 7.74 -13.46
C ILE A 179 -0.94 6.74 -13.91
N GLN A 180 -0.02 7.18 -14.75
CA GLN A 180 1.08 6.32 -15.21
C GLN A 180 2.38 7.09 -15.26
N GLY A 181 3.49 6.39 -15.02
CA GLY A 181 4.81 7.00 -15.07
C GLY A 181 5.79 6.34 -14.14
N TYR A 182 6.78 7.10 -13.72
CA TYR A 182 7.82 6.59 -12.82
C TYR A 182 8.23 7.61 -11.78
N ILE A 183 8.77 7.10 -10.68
CA ILE A 183 9.38 7.86 -9.58
C ILE A 183 10.73 7.24 -9.26
N ASP A 184 11.77 8.05 -9.16
CA ASP A 184 13.10 7.71 -8.66
C ASP A 184 13.30 8.29 -7.25
N THR A 185 13.79 7.45 -6.35
CA THR A 185 14.02 7.81 -4.93
C THR A 185 15.49 7.71 -4.54
N LYS A 186 16.41 7.63 -5.51
CA LYS A 186 17.85 7.47 -5.26
C LYS A 186 18.50 8.75 -4.76
N ASN A 187 17.98 9.92 -5.17
CA ASN A 187 18.50 11.23 -4.84
C ASN A 187 17.91 11.78 -3.53
N ASP A 188 18.38 12.92 -3.07
CA ASP A 188 17.86 13.58 -1.87
C ASP A 188 16.43 14.11 -2.06
N TYR A 189 16.06 14.40 -3.29
CA TYR A 189 14.73 14.82 -3.71
C TYR A 189 14.09 13.75 -4.60
N LEU A 190 12.78 13.72 -4.57
CA LEU A 190 11.99 12.89 -5.48
C LEU A 190 12.24 13.37 -6.92
N GLU A 191 12.52 12.43 -7.81
CA GLU A 191 12.60 12.66 -9.27
C GLU A 191 11.60 11.78 -9.98
N GLY A 192 11.09 12.22 -11.15
CA GLY A 192 10.17 11.41 -11.92
C GLY A 192 9.17 12.20 -12.75
N ASN A 193 8.31 11.44 -13.41
CA ASN A 193 7.25 11.98 -14.25
C ASN A 193 6.00 11.10 -14.12
N LEU A 194 4.89 11.70 -13.72
CA LEU A 194 3.58 11.07 -13.64
C LEU A 194 2.63 11.75 -14.64
N GLU A 195 2.12 11.01 -15.60
CA GLU A 195 1.06 11.46 -16.50
C GLU A 195 -0.30 11.13 -15.88
N PHE A 196 -1.14 12.13 -15.75
CA PHE A 196 -2.56 12.02 -15.41
C PHE A 196 -3.38 12.14 -16.70
N SER A 197 -4.10 11.08 -17.05
CA SER A 197 -5.05 11.07 -18.18
C SER A 197 -6.45 10.88 -17.61
N PHE A 198 -7.40 11.74 -17.95
CA PHE A 198 -8.73 11.76 -17.34
C PHE A 198 -9.80 12.09 -18.38
N SER A 199 -11.00 11.54 -18.18
CA SER A 199 -12.14 11.76 -19.07
C SER A 199 -12.99 12.97 -18.68
N ASP A 200 -13.01 13.35 -17.38
CA ASP A 200 -13.72 14.55 -16.90
C ASP A 200 -12.72 15.56 -16.29
N PRO A 201 -12.60 16.76 -16.90
CA PRO A 201 -11.79 17.84 -16.37
C PRO A 201 -12.16 18.29 -14.95
N ASN A 202 -13.43 18.17 -14.56
CA ASN A 202 -13.88 18.60 -13.25
C ASN A 202 -13.39 17.66 -12.14
N ASP A 203 -13.26 16.37 -12.41
CA ASP A 203 -12.77 15.40 -11.44
C ASP A 203 -11.30 15.66 -11.09
N ILE A 204 -10.46 15.96 -12.09
CA ILE A 204 -9.06 16.28 -11.82
C ILE A 204 -8.92 17.63 -11.08
N LYS A 205 -9.75 18.62 -11.38
CA LYS A 205 -9.78 19.89 -10.65
C LYS A 205 -10.12 19.66 -9.17
N ARG A 206 -11.18 18.92 -8.88
CA ARG A 206 -11.58 18.57 -7.51
C ARG A 206 -10.50 17.80 -6.77
N LEU A 207 -9.85 16.85 -7.46
CA LEU A 207 -8.75 16.10 -6.88
C LEU A 207 -7.60 17.04 -6.48
N PHE A 208 -7.20 17.96 -7.37
CA PHE A 208 -6.13 18.91 -7.05
C PHE A 208 -6.52 19.90 -5.94
N GLU A 209 -7.78 20.29 -5.86
CA GLU A 209 -8.29 21.11 -4.77
C GLU A 209 -8.13 20.44 -3.39
N ILE A 210 -8.38 19.12 -3.29
CA ILE A 210 -8.17 18.34 -2.05
C ILE A 210 -6.69 18.38 -1.64
N PHE A 211 -5.78 18.35 -2.62
CA PHE A 211 -4.35 18.48 -2.40
C PHE A 211 -3.88 19.93 -2.21
N SER A 212 -4.82 20.89 -2.16
CA SER A 212 -4.54 22.34 -2.06
C SER A 212 -3.66 22.87 -3.20
N ILE A 213 -3.74 22.24 -4.37
CA ILE A 213 -3.06 22.70 -5.59
C ILE A 213 -4.02 23.63 -6.34
N ASN A 214 -3.69 24.93 -6.35
CA ASN A 214 -4.51 25.92 -7.08
C ASN A 214 -4.12 25.94 -8.56
N ILE A 215 -5.08 25.57 -9.43
CA ILE A 215 -4.87 25.44 -10.88
C ILE A 215 -5.53 26.59 -11.64
N GLU A 216 -6.51 27.26 -11.05
CA GLU A 216 -7.42 28.16 -11.78
C GLU A 216 -6.73 29.42 -12.33
N GLU A 217 -5.58 29.79 -11.78
CA GLU A 217 -4.89 31.05 -12.12
C GLU A 217 -4.03 30.96 -13.38
N ASN A 218 -3.78 29.74 -13.93
CA ASN A 218 -2.90 29.61 -15.10
C ASN A 218 -3.64 29.13 -16.33
N PRO A 219 -3.76 29.96 -17.41
CA PRO A 219 -4.46 29.60 -18.64
C PRO A 219 -3.90 28.36 -19.34
N ILE A 220 -2.58 28.12 -19.26
CA ILE A 220 -1.93 26.97 -19.89
C ILE A 220 -2.33 25.69 -19.17
N THR A 221 -2.33 25.68 -17.84
CA THR A 221 -2.75 24.52 -17.04
C THR A 221 -4.22 24.19 -17.31
N ASN A 222 -5.08 25.20 -17.38
CA ASN A 222 -6.48 25.01 -17.75
C ASN A 222 -6.61 24.37 -19.15
N LEU A 223 -5.84 24.82 -20.13
CA LEU A 223 -5.85 24.23 -21.46
C LEU A 223 -5.44 22.74 -21.45
N LEU A 224 -4.41 22.38 -20.68
CA LEU A 224 -3.97 20.99 -20.53
C LEU A 224 -5.06 20.12 -19.87
N ILE A 225 -5.72 20.65 -18.85
CA ILE A 225 -6.85 19.99 -18.20
C ILE A 225 -7.98 19.73 -19.21
N TYR A 226 -8.35 20.71 -20.02
CA TYR A 226 -9.36 20.51 -21.08
C TYR A 226 -8.95 19.47 -22.13
N ARG A 227 -7.64 19.28 -22.35
CA ARG A 227 -7.12 18.21 -23.24
C ARG A 227 -7.18 16.82 -22.64
N GLY A 228 -7.57 16.69 -21.38
CA GLY A 228 -7.66 15.40 -20.68
C GLY A 228 -6.33 14.79 -20.24
N LYS A 229 -5.23 15.59 -20.26
CA LYS A 229 -3.90 15.12 -19.88
C LYS A 229 -3.09 16.21 -19.20
N ILE A 230 -2.40 15.87 -18.10
CA ILE A 230 -1.45 16.74 -17.43
C ILE A 230 -0.31 15.91 -16.81
N ASN A 231 0.90 16.45 -16.81
CA ASN A 231 2.05 15.78 -16.20
C ASN A 231 2.42 16.47 -14.89
N LEU A 232 2.74 15.64 -13.89
CA LEU A 232 3.41 16.05 -12.66
C LEU A 232 4.85 15.59 -12.75
N ILE A 233 5.79 16.53 -12.85
CA ILE A 233 7.21 16.27 -13.04
C ILE A 233 7.95 16.69 -11.77
N PHE A 234 8.87 15.86 -11.32
CA PHE A 234 9.80 16.14 -10.25
C PHE A 234 11.21 16.15 -10.84
N GLU A 235 11.83 17.31 -10.88
CA GLU A 235 13.14 17.52 -11.49
C GLU A 235 13.89 18.61 -10.74
N ASP A 236 15.18 18.40 -10.46
CA ASP A 236 16.07 19.36 -9.80
C ASP A 236 15.53 19.95 -8.49
N GLY A 237 14.82 19.13 -7.70
CA GLY A 237 14.22 19.55 -6.44
C GLY A 237 12.97 20.42 -6.58
N ILE A 238 12.39 20.52 -7.78
CA ILE A 238 11.18 21.30 -8.09
C ILE A 238 10.07 20.34 -8.52
N SER A 239 8.85 20.66 -8.13
CA SER A 239 7.62 20.01 -8.63
C SER A 239 6.96 20.90 -9.67
N LEU A 240 6.70 20.35 -10.85
CA LEU A 240 6.04 21.03 -11.96
C LEU A 240 4.72 20.33 -12.29
N LEU A 241 3.65 21.08 -12.46
CA LEU A 241 2.36 20.60 -12.98
C LEU A 241 2.18 21.13 -14.41
N GLY A 242 2.42 20.28 -15.41
CA GLY A 242 2.67 20.73 -16.76
C GLY A 242 3.87 21.68 -16.78
N PRO A 243 3.73 22.90 -17.32
CA PRO A 243 4.81 23.91 -17.30
C PRO A 243 4.86 24.75 -16.01
N LEU A 244 3.93 24.56 -15.07
CA LEU A 244 3.75 25.41 -13.90
C LEU A 244 4.54 24.85 -12.70
N PRO A 245 5.49 25.61 -12.13
CA PRO A 245 6.11 25.22 -10.87
C PRO A 245 5.09 25.35 -9.72
N ILE A 246 4.87 24.26 -9.01
CA ILE A 246 3.90 24.17 -7.89
C ILE A 246 4.58 24.10 -6.52
N GLY A 247 5.90 24.01 -6.48
CA GLY A 247 6.66 23.99 -5.25
C GLY A 247 7.96 23.21 -5.34
N ARG A 248 8.50 22.86 -4.17
CA ARG A 248 9.69 22.00 -4.08
C ARG A 248 9.29 20.54 -4.18
N ALA A 249 10.12 19.74 -4.82
CA ALA A 249 9.98 18.30 -4.80
C ALA A 249 10.11 17.75 -3.37
N PRO A 250 9.40 16.69 -3.00
CA PRO A 250 9.53 16.07 -1.69
C PRO A 250 10.96 15.66 -1.40
N LYS A 251 11.46 16.00 -0.19
CA LYS A 251 12.78 15.59 0.27
C LYS A 251 12.67 14.18 0.87
N LEU A 252 13.60 13.29 0.53
CA LEU A 252 13.56 11.88 0.89
C LEU A 252 14.49 11.52 2.07
N LYS A 253 15.45 12.39 2.37
CA LYS A 253 16.44 12.22 3.46
C LYS A 253 16.50 13.45 4.36
#